data_c1cb04c3c0cee0111890513c14528cc1
#
_entry.id   c1cb04c3c0cee0111890513c14528cc1
#
_cell.length_a   1.000
_cell.length_b   1.000
_cell.length_c   1.000
_cell.angle_alpha   90.00
_cell.angle_beta   90.00
_cell.angle_gamma   90.00
#
_symmetry.space_group_name_H-M   'P 1'
#
loop_
_entity.id
_entity.type
_entity.pdbx_description
1 polymer ?
#
loop_
_entity_poly.entity_id
_entity_poly.type
_entity_poly.pdbx_seq_one_letter_code
_entity_poly.pdbx_strand_id
1 'polypeptide(L)'
;KYESADDFLQEAVDAANTIMTEAGLKLHNDYHALFTTSALGDINEVIWYREYKTSDGLNVWNDLTLNYNTSTASQKVSPTKALMNMYLTTDGTPIESDQVPMSKEFEGRDPRLSQTVHAPGHEWTYGGVTGPKPLNFTHVVTGYMFMKWSQEFENNYTTGRGDNSVPIFRLGEVLLNYAEAKAELNNGSLSQEDWNLTVGALRDRAGVKNIWPEDTANYKPDQWLIDYYAPVSYTHLR
;
A
#
# COMPACT_ATOMS: atom_id res chain seq x y z
N LYS A 1 -12.21 32.18 8.37
CA LYS A 1 -11.23 31.90 7.33
C LYS A 1 -11.75 30.88 6.35
N TYR A 2 -12.40 29.83 6.83
CA TYR A 2 -13.07 28.82 6.01
C TYR A 2 -14.57 28.91 6.31
N GLU A 3 -15.38 29.06 5.26
CA GLU A 3 -16.83 29.26 5.39
C GLU A 3 -17.61 27.99 5.08
N SER A 4 -16.97 27.03 4.39
CA SER A 4 -17.57 25.78 3.96
C SER A 4 -16.59 24.61 3.97
N ALA A 5 -17.06 23.38 3.82
CA ALA A 5 -16.24 22.20 3.60
C ALA A 5 -15.43 22.31 2.30
N ASP A 6 -16.01 22.93 1.28
CA ASP A 6 -15.37 23.10 -0.03
C ASP A 6 -14.11 23.98 0.06
N ASP A 7 -14.05 24.94 0.99
CA ASP A 7 -12.84 25.74 1.21
C ASP A 7 -11.65 24.89 1.68
N PHE A 8 -11.90 23.91 2.56
CA PHE A 8 -10.87 22.98 3.01
C PHE A 8 -10.44 22.02 1.91
N LEU A 9 -11.39 21.52 1.12
CA LEU A 9 -11.10 20.66 -0.02
C LEU A 9 -10.27 21.40 -1.07
N GLN A 10 -10.63 22.66 -1.36
CA GLN A 10 -9.86 23.47 -2.31
C GLN A 10 -8.43 23.75 -1.79
N GLU A 11 -8.25 24.04 -0.51
CA GLU A 11 -6.92 24.22 0.06
C GLU A 11 -6.09 22.93 -0.01
N ALA A 12 -6.72 21.75 0.20
CA ALA A 12 -6.05 20.46 0.02
C ALA A 12 -5.60 20.24 -1.43
N VAL A 13 -6.45 20.59 -2.40
CA VAL A 13 -6.10 20.55 -3.83
C VAL A 13 -4.90 21.46 -4.12
N ASP A 14 -4.95 22.73 -3.68
CA ASP A 14 -3.93 23.73 -3.96
C ASP A 14 -2.58 23.35 -3.33
N ALA A 15 -2.59 22.86 -2.09
CA ALA A 15 -1.40 22.39 -1.39
C ALA A 15 -0.79 21.15 -2.07
N ALA A 16 -1.62 20.17 -2.43
CA ALA A 16 -1.17 18.99 -3.13
C ALA A 16 -0.59 19.33 -4.51
N ASN A 17 -1.26 20.22 -5.26
CA ASN A 17 -0.79 20.70 -6.56
C ASN A 17 0.58 21.39 -6.44
N THR A 18 0.78 22.22 -5.42
CA THR A 18 2.07 22.87 -5.16
C THR A 18 3.17 21.83 -4.93
N ILE A 19 2.92 20.81 -4.11
CA ILE A 19 3.87 19.72 -3.87
C ILE A 19 4.18 18.97 -5.18
N MET A 20 3.17 18.65 -5.96
CA MET A 20 3.31 17.89 -7.22
C MET A 20 4.10 18.64 -8.27
N THR A 21 3.99 19.96 -8.31
CA THR A 21 4.61 20.81 -9.37
C THR A 21 5.95 21.41 -8.98
N GLU A 22 6.16 21.74 -7.69
CA GLU A 22 7.31 22.53 -7.24
C GLU A 22 8.34 21.73 -6.44
N ALA A 23 7.95 20.62 -5.79
CA ALA A 23 8.86 19.88 -4.91
C ALA A 23 9.82 18.94 -5.64
N GLY A 24 9.68 18.75 -6.96
CA GLY A 24 10.55 17.87 -7.76
C GLY A 24 10.43 16.37 -7.41
N LEU A 25 9.37 15.99 -6.70
CA LEU A 25 9.12 14.62 -6.28
C LEU A 25 8.71 13.74 -7.46
N LYS A 26 9.03 12.46 -7.38
CA LYS A 26 8.67 11.45 -8.40
C LYS A 26 8.34 10.14 -7.72
N LEU A 27 7.34 9.43 -8.24
CA LEU A 27 7.03 8.06 -7.80
C LEU A 27 8.25 7.16 -7.99
N HIS A 28 8.59 6.42 -6.96
CA HIS A 28 9.66 5.44 -6.99
C HIS A 28 9.16 4.14 -7.65
N ASN A 29 9.95 3.60 -8.58
CA ASN A 29 9.54 2.42 -9.35
C ASN A 29 9.45 1.16 -8.48
N ASP A 30 10.33 1.03 -7.49
CA ASP A 30 10.33 -0.10 -6.57
C ASP A 30 9.48 0.22 -5.32
N TYR A 31 8.23 -0.26 -5.34
CA TYR A 31 7.32 -0.11 -4.22
C TYR A 31 7.81 -0.81 -2.94
N HIS A 32 8.47 -1.97 -3.07
CA HIS A 32 8.98 -2.73 -1.93
C HIS A 32 10.10 -1.97 -1.21
N ALA A 33 10.99 -1.33 -1.97
CA ALA A 33 12.10 -0.56 -1.41
C ALA A 33 11.63 0.58 -0.49
N LEU A 34 10.46 1.19 -0.74
CA LEU A 34 9.88 2.23 0.12
C LEU A 34 9.68 1.78 1.58
N PHE A 35 9.63 0.48 1.82
CA PHE A 35 9.30 -0.09 3.14
C PHE A 35 10.40 -0.99 3.70
N THR A 36 11.48 -1.19 2.96
CA THR A 36 12.51 -2.17 3.33
C THR A 36 13.94 -1.63 3.30
N THR A 37 14.13 -0.36 2.95
CA THR A 37 15.45 0.28 2.93
C THR A 37 15.69 1.13 4.19
N SER A 38 16.98 1.24 4.59
CA SER A 38 17.43 2.24 5.55
C SER A 38 17.65 3.62 4.89
N ALA A 39 17.90 3.65 3.57
CA ALA A 39 18.28 4.84 2.81
C ALA A 39 17.08 5.57 2.18
N LEU A 40 16.02 5.83 2.94
CA LEU A 40 14.83 6.53 2.41
C LEU A 40 15.11 7.97 1.97
N GLY A 41 16.13 8.61 2.51
CA GLY A 41 16.53 9.96 2.10
C GLY A 41 17.00 10.07 0.64
N ASP A 42 17.37 8.95 0.02
CA ASP A 42 17.80 8.89 -1.36
C ASP A 42 16.63 8.67 -2.35
N ILE A 43 15.41 8.49 -1.82
CA ILE A 43 14.22 8.19 -2.61
C ILE A 43 13.36 9.45 -2.78
N ASN A 44 13.30 9.99 -3.98
CA ASN A 44 12.58 11.22 -4.30
C ASN A 44 11.05 11.17 -4.08
N GLU A 45 10.47 10.01 -3.85
CA GLU A 45 9.04 9.89 -3.49
C GLU A 45 8.79 10.26 -2.03
N VAL A 46 9.80 10.16 -1.16
CA VAL A 46 9.65 10.30 0.29
C VAL A 46 9.79 11.76 0.69
N ILE A 47 8.77 12.28 1.40
CA ILE A 47 8.73 13.67 1.87
C ILE A 47 9.28 13.76 3.29
N TRP A 48 8.82 12.86 4.14
CA TRP A 48 9.24 12.78 5.52
C TRP A 48 9.27 11.34 6.01
N TYR A 49 10.33 10.99 6.77
CA TYR A 49 10.53 9.63 7.25
C TYR A 49 11.23 9.61 8.61
N ARG A 50 11.09 8.51 9.31
CA ARG A 50 11.90 8.19 10.51
C ARG A 50 13.06 7.32 10.06
N GLU A 51 14.27 7.82 10.25
CA GLU A 51 15.47 7.04 9.99
C GLU A 51 15.72 5.99 11.06
N TYR A 52 16.08 4.80 10.59
CA TYR A 52 16.62 3.71 11.40
C TYR A 52 17.90 3.22 10.76
N LYS A 53 18.95 3.09 11.57
CA LYS A 53 20.28 2.69 11.11
C LYS A 53 21.02 2.04 12.26
N THR A 54 21.24 0.74 12.16
CA THR A 54 21.83 -0.06 13.24
C THR A 54 23.23 0.37 13.58
N SER A 55 24.03 0.85 12.61
CA SER A 55 25.37 1.39 12.86
C SER A 55 25.37 2.59 13.80
N ASP A 56 24.29 3.33 13.85
CA ASP A 56 24.12 4.55 14.66
C ASP A 56 23.33 4.26 15.95
N GLY A 57 23.10 2.97 16.25
CA GLY A 57 22.31 2.53 17.40
C GLY A 57 20.80 2.75 17.24
N LEU A 58 20.34 3.13 16.07
CA LEU A 58 18.92 3.35 15.76
C LEU A 58 18.34 2.06 15.16
N ASN A 59 17.61 1.32 15.97
CA ASN A 59 16.96 0.07 15.57
C ASN A 59 15.46 0.23 15.52
N VAL A 60 14.80 -0.42 14.56
CA VAL A 60 13.35 -0.54 14.55
C VAL A 60 12.93 -1.83 15.26
N TRP A 61 11.99 -1.69 16.17
CA TRP A 61 11.23 -2.77 16.74
C TRP A 61 9.92 -2.86 15.94
N ASN A 62 9.97 -3.60 14.83
CA ASN A 62 8.83 -3.70 13.95
C ASN A 62 8.13 -5.04 14.20
N ASP A 63 6.96 -4.99 14.86
CA ASP A 63 6.17 -6.18 15.16
C ASP A 63 5.72 -6.92 13.90
N LEU A 64 5.49 -6.20 12.79
CA LEU A 64 5.18 -6.84 11.51
C LEU A 64 6.37 -7.66 11.01
N THR A 65 7.58 -7.09 11.06
CA THR A 65 8.80 -7.81 10.73
C THR A 65 9.02 -9.01 11.67
N LEU A 66 8.80 -8.83 12.96
CA LEU A 66 8.90 -9.92 13.94
C LEU A 66 7.88 -11.02 13.67
N ASN A 67 6.63 -10.69 13.39
CA ASN A 67 5.59 -11.67 13.03
C ASN A 67 5.96 -12.45 11.78
N TYR A 68 6.57 -11.78 10.81
CA TYR A 68 7.03 -12.44 9.59
C TYR A 68 8.24 -13.35 9.84
N ASN A 69 9.18 -12.91 10.66
CA ASN A 69 10.50 -13.52 10.74
C ASN A 69 10.71 -14.38 11.97
N THR A 70 9.98 -14.17 13.07
CA THR A 70 10.19 -14.91 14.32
C THR A 70 8.90 -15.52 14.85
N SER A 71 9.07 -16.60 15.65
CA SER A 71 7.95 -17.25 16.36
C SER A 71 7.62 -16.57 17.70
N THR A 72 8.36 -15.53 18.08
CA THR A 72 8.28 -14.93 19.42
C THR A 72 7.43 -13.66 19.49
N ALA A 73 6.93 -13.17 18.36
CA ALA A 73 6.08 -12.00 18.33
C ALA A 73 4.77 -12.25 19.10
N SER A 74 4.50 -11.39 20.06
CA SER A 74 3.28 -11.47 20.90
C SER A 74 2.03 -10.96 20.18
N GLN A 75 2.22 -10.09 19.19
CA GLN A 75 1.13 -9.50 18.41
C GLN A 75 0.88 -10.36 17.17
N LYS A 76 -0.37 -10.77 16.99
CA LYS A 76 -0.81 -11.60 15.85
C LYS A 76 -1.47 -10.75 14.79
N VAL A 77 -0.77 -9.73 14.30
CA VAL A 77 -1.27 -8.85 13.26
C VAL A 77 -1.31 -9.61 11.94
N SER A 78 -2.50 -9.76 11.37
CA SER A 78 -2.70 -10.52 10.15
C SER A 78 -3.58 -9.76 9.17
N PRO A 79 -3.30 -9.81 7.85
CA PRO A 79 -4.20 -9.28 6.83
C PRO A 79 -5.59 -9.93 6.91
N THR A 80 -6.62 -9.15 6.62
CA THR A 80 -7.99 -9.68 6.50
C THR A 80 -8.26 -10.13 5.07
N LYS A 81 -9.26 -11.01 4.88
CA LYS A 81 -9.75 -11.36 3.54
C LYS A 81 -10.26 -10.14 2.79
N ALA A 82 -10.87 -9.18 3.51
CA ALA A 82 -11.31 -7.91 2.94
C ALA A 82 -10.15 -7.15 2.30
N LEU A 83 -9.01 -7.03 3.00
CA LEU A 83 -7.81 -6.41 2.44
C LEU A 83 -7.34 -7.15 1.17
N MET A 84 -7.33 -8.49 1.18
CA MET A 84 -6.98 -9.29 0.00
C MET A 84 -7.88 -8.98 -1.19
N ASN A 85 -9.19 -8.85 -0.96
CA ASN A 85 -10.18 -8.60 -2.00
C ASN A 85 -10.08 -7.19 -2.59
N MET A 86 -9.57 -6.20 -1.85
CA MET A 86 -9.40 -4.82 -2.33
C MET A 86 -8.34 -4.66 -3.43
N TYR A 87 -7.40 -5.60 -3.55
CA TYR A 87 -6.41 -5.54 -4.62
C TYR A 87 -7.07 -5.94 -5.95
N LEU A 88 -6.81 -5.18 -6.99
CA LEU A 88 -7.32 -5.45 -8.34
C LEU A 88 -6.56 -6.61 -9.02
N THR A 89 -7.04 -7.03 -10.16
CA THR A 89 -6.26 -7.81 -11.12
C THR A 89 -5.23 -6.92 -11.83
N THR A 90 -4.23 -7.49 -12.48
CA THR A 90 -3.31 -6.74 -13.35
C THR A 90 -4.02 -6.03 -14.50
N ASP A 91 -5.19 -6.55 -14.92
CA ASP A 91 -6.03 -5.91 -15.93
C ASP A 91 -6.81 -4.69 -15.41
N GLY A 92 -6.60 -4.32 -14.13
CA GLY A 92 -7.24 -3.15 -13.52
C GLY A 92 -8.71 -3.34 -13.15
N THR A 93 -9.18 -4.59 -13.14
CA THR A 93 -10.55 -4.95 -12.77
C THR A 93 -10.62 -5.58 -11.37
N PRO A 94 -11.75 -5.47 -10.67
CA PRO A 94 -12.00 -6.25 -9.46
C PRO A 94 -11.92 -7.75 -9.72
N ILE A 95 -11.69 -8.53 -8.64
CA ILE A 95 -11.76 -9.99 -8.72
C ILE A 95 -13.19 -10.44 -9.00
N GLU A 96 -13.34 -11.51 -9.79
CA GLU A 96 -14.67 -12.07 -10.11
C GLU A 96 -15.23 -12.92 -8.96
N SER A 97 -14.36 -13.53 -8.16
CA SER A 97 -14.74 -14.37 -7.02
C SER A 97 -13.69 -14.34 -5.93
N ASP A 98 -14.14 -14.28 -4.68
CA ASP A 98 -13.31 -14.46 -3.50
C ASP A 98 -13.19 -15.92 -3.05
N GLN A 99 -13.88 -16.85 -3.74
CA GLN A 99 -13.92 -18.27 -3.46
C GLN A 99 -12.89 -19.04 -4.27
N VAL A 100 -11.63 -18.59 -4.22
CA VAL A 100 -10.51 -19.27 -4.87
C VAL A 100 -9.57 -19.90 -3.84
N PRO A 101 -8.91 -21.02 -4.17
CA PRO A 101 -7.90 -21.58 -3.27
C PRO A 101 -6.80 -20.56 -2.97
N MET A 102 -6.31 -20.55 -1.73
CA MET A 102 -5.26 -19.61 -1.26
C MET A 102 -4.03 -19.60 -2.18
N SER A 103 -3.68 -20.76 -2.77
CA SER A 103 -2.57 -20.87 -3.72
C SER A 103 -2.77 -20.07 -5.01
N LYS A 104 -4.00 -19.68 -5.34
CA LYS A 104 -4.36 -18.93 -6.55
C LYS A 104 -4.75 -17.48 -6.28
N GLU A 105 -4.86 -17.07 -5.04
CA GLU A 105 -5.30 -15.72 -4.67
C GLU A 105 -4.32 -14.62 -5.11
N PHE A 106 -3.09 -14.97 -5.42
CA PHE A 106 -2.04 -14.06 -5.87
C PHE A 106 -1.82 -14.07 -7.38
N GLU A 107 -2.45 -15.01 -8.11
CA GLU A 107 -2.28 -15.13 -9.56
C GLU A 107 -3.02 -14.00 -10.30
N GLY A 108 -2.31 -13.31 -11.21
CA GLY A 108 -2.89 -12.24 -12.02
C GLY A 108 -3.38 -11.02 -11.23
N ARG A 109 -2.88 -10.83 -10.01
CA ARG A 109 -3.26 -9.73 -9.11
C ARG A 109 -2.27 -8.58 -9.14
N ASP A 110 -2.70 -7.45 -8.64
CA ASP A 110 -1.85 -6.30 -8.37
C ASP A 110 -0.54 -6.74 -7.69
N PRO A 111 0.64 -6.45 -8.28
CA PRO A 111 1.92 -6.88 -7.74
C PRO A 111 2.19 -6.41 -6.30
N ARG A 112 1.55 -5.32 -5.85
CA ARG A 112 1.67 -4.85 -4.46
C ARG A 112 1.05 -5.81 -3.46
N LEU A 113 0.13 -6.68 -3.89
CA LEU A 113 -0.45 -7.70 -3.02
C LEU A 113 0.64 -8.62 -2.47
N SER A 114 1.48 -9.20 -3.34
CA SER A 114 2.58 -10.08 -2.94
C SER A 114 3.72 -9.35 -2.23
N GLN A 115 3.79 -8.03 -2.33
CA GLN A 115 4.73 -7.17 -1.58
C GLN A 115 4.19 -6.75 -0.21
N THR A 116 2.91 -6.95 0.05
CA THR A 116 2.25 -6.61 1.31
C THR A 116 1.91 -7.84 2.12
N VAL A 117 1.51 -8.91 1.45
CA VAL A 117 1.07 -10.18 2.05
C VAL A 117 1.94 -11.31 1.51
N HIS A 118 2.36 -12.21 2.39
CA HIS A 118 3.19 -13.34 2.04
C HIS A 118 2.48 -14.25 1.04
N ALA A 119 3.01 -14.29 -0.17
CA ALA A 119 2.53 -15.18 -1.24
C ALA A 119 3.12 -16.59 -1.11
N PRO A 120 2.39 -17.64 -1.52
CA PRO A 120 2.94 -18.99 -1.61
C PRO A 120 4.21 -19.03 -2.48
N GLY A 121 5.25 -19.69 -1.98
CA GLY A 121 6.53 -19.79 -2.69
C GLY A 121 7.47 -18.59 -2.55
N HIS A 122 7.08 -17.56 -1.79
CA HIS A 122 7.98 -16.44 -1.49
C HIS A 122 9.25 -16.95 -0.81
N GLU A 123 10.40 -16.59 -1.36
CA GLU A 123 11.70 -17.04 -0.87
C GLU A 123 12.28 -16.09 0.18
N TRP A 124 13.00 -16.63 1.10
CA TRP A 124 13.80 -15.89 2.08
C TRP A 124 15.14 -16.58 2.34
N THR A 125 16.09 -15.84 2.87
CA THR A 125 17.39 -16.40 3.25
C THR A 125 17.52 -16.41 4.77
N TYR A 126 17.76 -17.60 5.33
CA TYR A 126 17.97 -17.79 6.76
C TYR A 126 19.07 -18.83 6.99
N GLY A 127 20.05 -18.53 7.85
CA GLY A 127 21.19 -19.40 8.11
C GLY A 127 22.03 -19.70 6.86
N GLY A 128 22.07 -18.75 5.91
CA GLY A 128 22.77 -18.93 4.63
C GLY A 128 22.04 -19.82 3.62
N VAL A 129 20.81 -20.25 3.90
CA VAL A 129 20.00 -21.08 3.01
C VAL A 129 18.83 -20.26 2.47
N THR A 130 18.71 -20.21 1.15
CA THR A 130 17.56 -19.59 0.46
C THR A 130 16.52 -20.65 0.09
N GLY A 131 15.27 -20.38 0.38
CA GLY A 131 14.15 -21.26 0.05
C GLY A 131 12.80 -20.68 0.44
N PRO A 132 11.70 -21.37 0.10
CA PRO A 132 10.36 -20.91 0.44
C PRO A 132 10.17 -20.75 1.94
N LYS A 133 9.68 -19.59 2.38
CA LYS A 133 9.31 -19.36 3.77
C LYS A 133 7.95 -19.99 4.05
N PRO A 134 7.86 -20.94 5.01
CA PRO A 134 6.57 -21.47 5.41
C PRO A 134 5.77 -20.44 6.21
N LEU A 135 4.44 -20.45 6.06
CA LEU A 135 3.55 -19.71 6.94
C LEU A 135 3.65 -20.24 8.38
N ASN A 136 3.78 -19.31 9.32
CA ASN A 136 3.77 -19.67 10.74
C ASN A 136 2.35 -19.49 11.30
N PHE A 137 1.54 -20.52 11.23
CA PHE A 137 0.15 -20.50 11.72
C PHE A 137 0.00 -20.24 13.22
N THR A 138 1.07 -20.33 14.01
CA THR A 138 1.05 -19.94 15.44
C THR A 138 0.85 -18.43 15.60
N HIS A 139 1.28 -17.65 14.62
CA HIS A 139 1.25 -16.17 14.63
C HIS A 139 0.29 -15.56 13.63
N VAL A 140 -0.37 -16.38 12.81
CA VAL A 140 -1.28 -15.94 11.74
C VAL A 140 -2.70 -16.37 12.08
N VAL A 141 -3.55 -15.42 12.45
CA VAL A 141 -4.92 -15.70 12.90
C VAL A 141 -5.96 -15.75 11.76
N THR A 142 -5.65 -15.15 10.60
CA THR A 142 -6.56 -15.10 9.44
C THR A 142 -6.16 -16.06 8.32
N GLY A 143 -5.02 -16.75 8.44
CA GLY A 143 -4.41 -17.51 7.37
C GLY A 143 -3.48 -16.68 6.47
N TYR A 144 -3.50 -15.36 6.58
CA TYR A 144 -2.62 -14.44 5.83
C TYR A 144 -1.58 -13.83 6.75
N MET A 145 -0.37 -13.65 6.25
CA MET A 145 0.76 -13.07 6.97
C MET A 145 1.26 -11.82 6.26
N PHE A 146 1.49 -10.72 6.99
CA PHE A 146 2.15 -9.55 6.42
C PHE A 146 3.61 -9.83 6.12
N MET A 147 4.06 -9.34 4.95
CA MET A 147 5.48 -9.24 4.64
C MET A 147 5.94 -7.79 4.41
N LYS A 148 5.02 -6.87 4.27
CA LYS A 148 5.35 -5.44 4.20
C LYS A 148 6.23 -5.05 5.39
N TRP A 149 7.25 -4.26 5.18
CA TRP A 149 8.29 -3.92 6.14
C TRP A 149 9.30 -5.04 6.45
N SER A 150 9.16 -6.21 5.87
CA SER A 150 10.09 -7.31 6.08
C SER A 150 11.20 -7.23 5.04
N GLN A 151 12.43 -7.12 5.53
CA GLN A 151 13.61 -7.34 4.71
C GLN A 151 13.87 -8.86 4.65
N GLU A 152 14.30 -9.35 3.51
CA GLU A 152 14.46 -10.80 3.25
C GLU A 152 15.82 -11.33 3.72
N PHE A 153 16.50 -10.61 4.63
CA PHE A 153 17.84 -10.91 5.09
C PHE A 153 17.86 -11.38 6.55
N GLU A 154 18.74 -12.31 6.86
CA GLU A 154 18.92 -12.90 8.18
C GLU A 154 19.13 -11.88 9.31
N ASN A 155 19.85 -10.79 9.05
CA ASN A 155 20.18 -9.80 10.07
C ASN A 155 18.95 -9.05 10.63
N ASN A 156 17.83 -9.04 9.92
CA ASN A 156 16.63 -8.34 10.31
C ASN A 156 15.59 -9.20 11.03
N TYR A 157 15.91 -10.49 11.22
CA TYR A 157 15.05 -11.43 11.94
C TYR A 157 15.24 -11.41 13.45
N THR A 158 16.24 -10.68 13.93
CA THR A 158 16.54 -10.58 15.35
C THR A 158 15.94 -9.29 15.89
N THR A 159 15.22 -9.39 16.97
CA THR A 159 14.66 -8.26 17.71
C THR A 159 15.71 -7.14 17.91
N GLY A 160 15.36 -5.92 17.54
CA GLY A 160 16.25 -4.75 17.70
C GLY A 160 17.39 -4.67 16.68
N ARG A 161 17.34 -5.41 15.57
CA ARG A 161 18.31 -5.31 14.48
C ARG A 161 17.73 -4.82 13.15
N GLY A 162 16.43 -4.57 13.07
CA GLY A 162 15.84 -3.96 11.89
C GLY A 162 16.34 -2.54 11.70
N ASP A 163 16.72 -2.18 10.48
CA ASP A 163 17.18 -0.84 10.09
C ASP A 163 16.40 -0.25 8.92
N ASN A 164 15.28 -0.87 8.56
CA ASN A 164 14.39 -0.30 7.56
C ASN A 164 13.75 0.98 8.10
N SER A 165 14.04 2.09 7.47
CA SER A 165 13.47 3.39 7.77
C SER A 165 11.97 3.42 7.43
N VAL A 166 11.20 4.27 8.13
CA VAL A 166 9.74 4.30 8.02
C VAL A 166 9.30 5.59 7.35
N PRO A 167 8.75 5.56 6.11
CA PRO A 167 8.17 6.73 5.48
C PRO A 167 6.91 7.15 6.24
N ILE A 168 6.85 8.44 6.60
CA ILE A 168 5.71 9.07 7.29
C ILE A 168 4.81 9.73 6.26
N PHE A 169 5.41 10.55 5.38
CA PHE A 169 4.72 11.16 4.24
C PHE A 169 5.47 10.88 2.94
N ARG A 170 4.73 10.58 1.89
CA ARG A 170 5.27 10.32 0.55
C ARG A 170 4.32 10.82 -0.54
N LEU A 171 4.86 11.06 -1.74
CA LEU A 171 4.09 11.56 -2.89
C LEU A 171 2.83 10.74 -3.19
N GLY A 172 2.89 9.40 -3.04
CA GLY A 172 1.71 8.56 -3.28
C GLY A 172 0.48 8.96 -2.45
N GLU A 173 0.67 9.45 -1.20
CA GLU A 173 -0.41 9.99 -0.37
C GLU A 173 -0.90 11.33 -0.88
N VAL A 174 0.01 12.22 -1.28
CA VAL A 174 -0.34 13.53 -1.84
C VAL A 174 -1.22 13.39 -3.08
N LEU A 175 -0.85 12.45 -3.98
CA LEU A 175 -1.64 12.16 -5.19
C LEU A 175 -3.07 11.68 -4.84
N LEU A 176 -3.21 10.83 -3.82
CA LEU A 176 -4.52 10.34 -3.39
C LEU A 176 -5.35 11.44 -2.72
N ASN A 177 -4.73 12.27 -1.87
CA ASN A 177 -5.39 13.40 -1.23
C ASN A 177 -5.91 14.41 -2.27
N TYR A 178 -5.10 14.69 -3.31
CA TYR A 178 -5.53 15.52 -4.44
C TYR A 178 -6.74 14.91 -5.16
N ALA A 179 -6.65 13.62 -5.51
CA ALA A 179 -7.72 12.93 -6.24
C ALA A 179 -9.03 12.91 -5.44
N GLU A 180 -8.97 12.61 -4.14
CA GLU A 180 -10.11 12.59 -3.24
C GLU A 180 -10.76 13.98 -3.15
N ALA A 181 -9.98 15.02 -2.83
CA ALA A 181 -10.50 16.38 -2.72
C ALA A 181 -11.11 16.88 -4.02
N LYS A 182 -10.49 16.59 -5.17
CA LYS A 182 -11.03 16.92 -6.50
C LYS A 182 -12.34 16.18 -6.78
N ALA A 183 -12.42 14.90 -6.47
CA ALA A 183 -13.65 14.12 -6.67
C ALA A 183 -14.78 14.64 -5.80
N GLU A 184 -14.53 14.94 -4.52
CA GLU A 184 -15.54 15.53 -3.61
C GLU A 184 -16.05 16.87 -4.10
N LEU A 185 -15.17 17.78 -4.54
CA LEU A 185 -15.56 19.07 -5.13
C LEU A 185 -16.38 18.93 -6.43
N ASN A 186 -16.24 17.81 -7.14
CA ASN A 186 -16.92 17.52 -8.40
C ASN A 186 -18.01 16.44 -8.27
N ASN A 187 -18.67 16.34 -7.12
CA ASN A 187 -19.77 15.39 -6.87
C ASN A 187 -19.41 13.92 -7.14
N GLY A 188 -18.21 13.51 -6.78
CA GLY A 188 -17.71 12.13 -6.94
C GLY A 188 -17.08 11.84 -8.29
N SER A 189 -16.89 12.83 -9.16
CA SER A 189 -16.27 12.66 -10.48
C SER A 189 -14.85 13.21 -10.51
N LEU A 190 -13.97 12.52 -11.23
CA LEU A 190 -12.57 12.94 -11.45
C LEU A 190 -12.32 13.01 -12.97
N SER A 191 -11.75 14.14 -13.44
CA SER A 191 -11.38 14.25 -14.86
C SER A 191 -10.36 13.19 -15.25
N GLN A 192 -10.33 12.82 -16.53
CA GLN A 192 -9.33 11.86 -17.02
C GLN A 192 -7.89 12.37 -16.82
N GLU A 193 -7.69 13.68 -16.92
CA GLU A 193 -6.39 14.31 -16.68
C GLU A 193 -5.98 14.15 -15.20
N ASP A 194 -6.85 14.53 -14.27
CA ASP A 194 -6.60 14.39 -12.82
C ASP A 194 -6.43 12.91 -12.43
N TRP A 195 -7.24 12.02 -13.04
CA TRP A 195 -7.08 10.57 -12.85
C TRP A 195 -5.71 10.08 -13.29
N ASN A 196 -5.28 10.41 -14.50
CA ASN A 196 -3.98 9.98 -15.04
C ASN A 196 -2.81 10.54 -14.21
N LEU A 197 -2.95 11.77 -13.72
CA LEU A 197 -1.94 12.41 -12.87
C LEU A 197 -1.81 11.74 -11.50
N THR A 198 -2.85 11.11 -10.99
CA THR A 198 -2.95 10.64 -9.61
C THR A 198 -3.13 9.11 -9.52
N VAL A 199 -4.36 8.62 -9.47
CA VAL A 199 -4.67 7.18 -9.33
C VAL A 199 -4.10 6.39 -10.49
N GLY A 200 -4.19 6.92 -11.71
CA GLY A 200 -3.62 6.31 -12.91
C GLY A 200 -2.10 6.13 -12.79
N ALA A 201 -1.38 7.18 -12.40
CA ALA A 201 0.07 7.11 -12.20
C ALA A 201 0.47 6.06 -11.14
N LEU A 202 -0.31 5.93 -10.06
CA LEU A 202 -0.09 4.92 -9.03
C LEU A 202 -0.37 3.49 -9.54
N ARG A 203 -1.37 3.32 -10.40
CA ARG A 203 -1.67 2.03 -11.06
C ARG A 203 -0.57 1.66 -12.04
N ASP A 204 -0.15 2.59 -12.88
CA ASP A 204 0.93 2.38 -13.85
C ASP A 204 2.24 1.98 -13.14
N ARG A 205 2.61 2.69 -12.05
CA ARG A 205 3.75 2.32 -11.21
C ARG A 205 3.64 0.91 -10.66
N ALA A 206 2.43 0.50 -10.27
CA ALA A 206 2.16 -0.82 -9.70
C ALA A 206 2.10 -1.95 -10.75
N GLY A 207 2.09 -1.64 -12.04
CA GLY A 207 1.88 -2.62 -13.10
C GLY A 207 0.42 -3.08 -13.22
N VAL A 208 -0.53 -2.24 -12.79
CA VAL A 208 -1.97 -2.46 -12.91
C VAL A 208 -2.51 -1.58 -14.03
N LYS A 209 -3.29 -2.15 -14.93
CA LYS A 209 -3.86 -1.40 -16.05
C LYS A 209 -4.64 -0.19 -15.55
N ASN A 210 -4.31 0.96 -16.11
CA ASN A 210 -4.97 2.22 -15.80
C ASN A 210 -6.28 2.33 -16.59
N ILE A 211 -7.42 2.13 -15.91
CA ILE A 211 -8.76 2.29 -16.50
C ILE A 211 -9.45 3.43 -15.76
N TRP A 212 -9.78 4.49 -16.50
CA TRP A 212 -10.52 5.63 -15.97
C TRP A 212 -11.98 5.24 -15.69
N PRO A 213 -12.59 5.63 -14.55
CA PRO A 213 -13.94 5.18 -14.17
C PRO A 213 -15.05 5.54 -15.15
N GLU A 214 -14.91 6.63 -15.91
CA GLU A 214 -15.91 7.03 -16.90
C GLU A 214 -15.70 6.35 -18.28
N ASP A 215 -14.65 5.56 -18.45
CA ASP A 215 -14.53 4.61 -19.56
C ASP A 215 -15.44 3.40 -19.31
N THR A 216 -16.74 3.60 -19.49
CA THR A 216 -17.78 2.60 -19.22
C THR A 216 -17.66 1.32 -20.06
N ALA A 217 -16.85 1.33 -21.09
CA ALA A 217 -16.58 0.13 -21.91
C ALA A 217 -15.61 -0.84 -21.22
N ASN A 218 -14.67 -0.30 -20.45
CA ASN A 218 -13.58 -1.08 -19.84
C ASN A 218 -13.62 -1.08 -18.31
N TYR A 219 -14.15 -0.02 -17.70
CA TYR A 219 -14.24 0.07 -16.23
C TYR A 219 -15.33 -0.86 -15.69
N LYS A 220 -14.97 -1.62 -14.67
CA LYS A 220 -15.91 -2.42 -13.88
C LYS A 220 -15.89 -1.91 -12.44
N PRO A 221 -17.05 -1.44 -11.92
CA PRO A 221 -17.14 -1.07 -10.51
C PRO A 221 -16.90 -2.31 -9.63
N ASP A 222 -16.28 -2.10 -8.49
CA ASP A 222 -16.11 -3.16 -7.49
C ASP A 222 -17.39 -3.30 -6.67
N GLN A 223 -18.28 -4.19 -7.13
CA GLN A 223 -19.58 -4.41 -6.47
C GLN A 223 -19.40 -4.92 -5.05
N TRP A 224 -18.36 -5.73 -4.78
CA TRP A 224 -18.07 -6.21 -3.44
C TRP A 224 -17.73 -5.06 -2.48
N LEU A 225 -16.91 -4.10 -2.90
CA LEU A 225 -16.60 -2.90 -2.10
C LEU A 225 -17.85 -2.02 -1.89
N ILE A 226 -18.64 -1.84 -2.95
CA ILE A 226 -19.90 -1.07 -2.86
C ILE A 226 -20.81 -1.71 -1.81
N ASP A 227 -21.03 -3.01 -1.86
CA ASP A 227 -21.89 -3.73 -0.93
C ASP A 227 -21.31 -3.76 0.49
N TYR A 228 -19.99 -3.92 0.61
CA TYR A 228 -19.30 -3.95 1.90
C TYR A 228 -19.42 -2.64 2.66
N TYR A 229 -19.35 -1.51 1.97
CA TYR A 229 -19.45 -0.17 2.55
C TYR A 229 -20.86 0.43 2.50
N ALA A 230 -21.81 -0.19 1.81
CA ALA A 230 -23.19 0.31 1.70
C ALA A 230 -23.90 0.56 3.04
N PRO A 231 -23.67 -0.23 4.12
CA PRO A 231 -24.26 0.04 5.43
C PRO A 231 -23.64 1.23 6.16
N VAL A 232 -22.44 1.67 5.76
CA VAL A 232 -21.80 2.86 6.30
C VAL A 232 -22.42 4.05 5.59
N SER A 233 -23.64 4.41 6.01
CA SER A 233 -24.28 5.60 5.45
C SER A 233 -23.39 6.80 5.79
N TYR A 234 -23.01 7.55 4.78
CA TYR A 234 -22.24 8.80 4.85
C TYR A 234 -22.97 9.92 5.60
N THR A 235 -23.88 9.60 6.51
CA THR A 235 -24.59 10.57 7.35
C THR A 235 -23.68 11.32 8.30
N HIS A 236 -22.42 10.95 8.41
CA HIS A 236 -21.42 11.66 9.22
C HIS A 236 -20.45 12.53 8.39
N LEU A 237 -20.60 12.56 7.07
CA LEU A 237 -19.77 13.37 6.16
C LEU A 237 -20.58 14.49 5.45
N ARG A 238 -21.75 14.85 6.02
CA ARG A 238 -22.51 16.03 5.59
C ARG A 238 -22.41 17.14 6.61
#